data_fffe7a5d446f0672af2efa889c67373f
#
_entry.id   fffe7a5d446f0672af2efa889c67373f
#
_cell.length_a   1.000
_cell.length_b   1.000
_cell.length_c   1.000
_cell.angle_alpha   90.00
_cell.angle_beta   90.00
_cell.angle_gamma   90.00
#
_symmetry.space_group_name_H-M   'P 1'
#
loop_
_entity.id
_entity.type
_entity.pdbx_description
1 polymer ?
#
loop_
_entity_poly.entity_id
_entity_poly.type
_entity_poly.pdbx_seq_one_letter_code
_entity_poly.pdbx_strand_id
1 'polypeptide(L)'
;NIFVICKTPMAKSITKRTLAGFRKAKTNMWAPEDLINKIKNQSELFIKKVHDLIGKDMKINAIVGNPPYQINDGSGASDDAANPIYQIFVRIAKQIRPEYFSLIMPSKWMIGGKAVLKPFRKEMMEDKHIASIYDYEDSGECFNGQHIDGGICYFLWSNKHNGKLRYTYISTNKEFFVSTRFLSDGNSDIVIRDNRRQSIIAKTSTNCSLFKEIVSLTQPFGIRKDLFNSPERYPLSNLQAEPFYGSVKIYGVKGVKGGARRTIGYISPKIITKNKAAVNKYKLFFTTSYSTNAFNPPETIIGEQNSVCTETFLLIGPFDTEIEQKNCYKYICTNFFKTLLFFGRGTMQVSQDVFRFVPLQDFTSLSDIDWNKSILEIDNQFSAKYHLSNEEIAFVESMIKPM
;
A
#
# COMPACT_ATOMS: atom_id res chain seq x y z
N ASN A 1 22.89 -20.76 26.51
CA ASN A 1 22.63 -21.86 25.57
C ASN A 1 21.97 -21.31 24.33
N ILE A 2 22.46 -21.70 23.13
CA ILE A 2 21.87 -21.32 21.83
C ILE A 2 21.14 -22.54 21.29
N PHE A 3 19.91 -22.36 20.88
CA PHE A 3 19.09 -23.33 20.18
C PHE A 3 18.74 -22.79 18.79
N VAL A 4 18.93 -23.58 17.74
CA VAL A 4 18.70 -23.12 16.36
C VAL A 4 17.69 -24.02 15.66
N ILE A 5 16.70 -23.40 15.05
CA ILE A 5 15.74 -24.07 14.16
C ILE A 5 16.08 -23.69 12.73
N CYS A 6 16.37 -24.68 11.91
CA CYS A 6 16.74 -24.50 10.50
C CYS A 6 15.63 -25.02 9.59
N LYS A 7 15.41 -24.35 8.46
CA LYS A 7 14.41 -24.77 7.46
C LYS A 7 14.76 -26.12 6.82
N THR A 8 16.05 -26.37 6.58
CA THR A 8 16.54 -27.56 5.87
C THR A 8 17.74 -28.20 6.56
N PRO A 9 18.02 -29.49 6.34
CA PRO A 9 19.26 -30.14 6.81
C PRO A 9 20.53 -29.43 6.32
N MET A 10 20.52 -28.88 5.10
CA MET A 10 21.65 -28.11 4.56
C MET A 10 21.86 -26.83 5.38
N ALA A 11 20.79 -26.05 5.65
CA ALA A 11 20.87 -24.86 6.48
C ALA A 11 21.41 -25.20 7.87
N LYS A 12 21.00 -26.32 8.48
CA LYS A 12 21.55 -26.84 9.75
C LYS A 12 23.04 -27.09 9.66
N SER A 13 23.50 -27.72 8.58
CA SER A 13 24.94 -28.02 8.37
C SER A 13 25.76 -26.74 8.24
N ILE A 14 25.28 -25.77 7.45
CA ILE A 14 25.94 -24.47 7.27
C ILE A 14 26.01 -23.71 8.59
N THR A 15 24.89 -23.59 9.30
CA THR A 15 24.80 -22.89 10.58
C THR A 15 25.71 -23.51 11.63
N LYS A 16 25.81 -24.86 11.66
CA LYS A 16 26.71 -25.55 12.54
C LYS A 16 28.18 -25.17 12.28
N ARG A 17 28.56 -25.09 11.01
CA ARG A 17 29.92 -24.67 10.62
C ARG A 17 30.18 -23.20 10.98
N THR A 18 29.19 -22.34 10.80
CA THR A 18 29.30 -20.91 11.13
C THR A 18 29.49 -20.70 12.63
N LEU A 19 28.71 -21.38 13.48
CA LEU A 19 28.72 -21.19 14.93
C LEU A 19 29.85 -21.93 15.63
N ALA A 20 30.23 -23.12 15.17
CA ALA A 20 31.19 -23.97 15.83
C ALA A 20 32.50 -24.15 15.03
N GLY A 21 32.59 -23.64 13.82
CA GLY A 21 33.70 -23.91 12.90
C GLY A 21 33.78 -25.40 12.58
N PHE A 22 34.99 -25.91 12.48
CA PHE A 22 35.29 -27.35 12.30
C PHE A 22 35.41 -28.10 13.63
N ARG A 23 35.11 -27.42 14.76
CA ARG A 23 35.25 -28.05 16.09
C ARG A 23 34.09 -29.04 16.32
N LYS A 24 34.37 -30.15 17.00
CA LYS A 24 33.34 -31.09 17.49
C LYS A 24 32.59 -30.46 18.67
N ALA A 25 31.72 -29.49 18.42
CA ALA A 25 30.88 -28.87 19.45
C ALA A 25 29.50 -29.53 19.46
N LYS A 26 28.97 -29.78 20.67
CA LYS A 26 27.56 -30.17 20.84
C LYS A 26 26.72 -28.96 20.55
N THR A 27 25.90 -29.04 19.50
CA THR A 27 25.03 -27.95 19.07
C THR A 27 23.55 -28.36 19.20
N ASN A 28 22.73 -27.48 19.78
CA ASN A 28 21.30 -27.67 19.91
C ASN A 28 20.61 -27.17 18.63
N MET A 29 20.63 -28.00 17.59
CA MET A 29 20.07 -27.64 16.28
C MET A 29 19.02 -28.62 15.81
N TRP A 30 17.90 -28.09 15.38
CA TRP A 30 16.79 -28.87 14.85
C TRP A 30 16.45 -28.40 13.42
N ALA A 31 16.31 -29.35 12.51
CA ALA A 31 15.76 -29.10 11.18
C ALA A 31 14.58 -30.07 11.00
N PRO A 32 13.36 -29.65 11.35
CA PRO A 32 12.19 -30.49 11.18
C PRO A 32 11.88 -30.69 9.72
N GLU A 33 11.48 -31.89 9.36
CA GLU A 33 10.83 -32.12 8.08
C GLU A 33 9.55 -31.28 8.01
N ASP A 34 9.30 -30.67 6.85
CA ASP A 34 8.11 -29.86 6.59
C ASP A 34 7.82 -28.81 7.68
N LEU A 35 8.86 -28.03 8.03
CA LEU A 35 8.77 -26.95 9.02
C LEU A 35 7.58 -26.04 8.80
N ILE A 36 7.33 -25.68 7.54
CA ILE A 36 6.29 -24.69 7.18
C ILE A 36 4.89 -25.21 7.49
N ASN A 37 4.61 -26.46 7.12
CA ASN A 37 3.32 -27.09 7.40
C ASN A 37 3.10 -27.26 8.91
N LYS A 38 4.13 -27.68 9.65
CA LYS A 38 4.06 -27.79 11.11
C LYS A 38 3.73 -26.45 11.78
N ILE A 39 4.37 -25.38 11.32
CA ILE A 39 4.13 -24.04 11.84
C ILE A 39 2.74 -23.53 11.47
N LYS A 40 2.31 -23.76 10.22
CA LYS A 40 1.02 -23.28 9.71
C LYS A 40 -0.18 -24.02 10.30
N ASN A 41 -0.09 -25.32 10.40
CA ASN A 41 -1.23 -26.18 10.69
C ASN A 41 -1.18 -26.84 12.08
N GLN A 42 -0.01 -26.85 12.74
CA GLN A 42 0.25 -27.55 14.01
C GLN A 42 1.09 -26.67 14.96
N SER A 43 0.78 -25.38 15.03
CA SER A 43 1.60 -24.40 15.80
C SER A 43 1.78 -24.77 17.27
N GLU A 44 0.73 -25.23 17.93
CA GLU A 44 0.79 -25.64 19.35
C GLU A 44 1.70 -26.86 19.56
N LEU A 45 1.58 -27.87 18.69
CA LEU A 45 2.45 -29.05 18.73
C LEU A 45 3.90 -28.68 18.44
N PHE A 46 4.14 -27.75 17.51
CA PHE A 46 5.45 -27.22 17.21
C PHE A 46 6.06 -26.51 18.43
N ILE A 47 5.32 -25.63 19.09
CA ILE A 47 5.74 -24.90 20.29
C ILE A 47 6.05 -25.89 21.42
N LYS A 48 5.18 -26.86 21.65
CA LYS A 48 5.43 -27.92 22.64
C LYS A 48 6.75 -28.65 22.35
N LYS A 49 6.99 -29.02 21.08
CA LYS A 49 8.24 -29.68 20.68
C LYS A 49 9.46 -28.81 20.90
N VAL A 50 9.38 -27.50 20.66
CA VAL A 50 10.45 -26.54 20.95
C VAL A 50 10.76 -26.56 22.46
N HIS A 51 9.75 -26.48 23.33
CA HIS A 51 9.94 -26.54 24.77
C HIS A 51 10.53 -27.88 25.22
N ASP A 52 10.10 -29.00 24.66
CA ASP A 52 10.66 -30.32 24.97
C ASP A 52 12.15 -30.43 24.60
N LEU A 53 12.56 -29.82 23.47
CA LEU A 53 13.93 -29.83 22.99
C LEU A 53 14.87 -28.91 23.78
N ILE A 54 14.35 -27.80 24.30
CA ILE A 54 15.10 -26.83 25.10
C ILE A 54 15.23 -27.32 26.55
N GLY A 55 14.22 -28.04 27.03
CA GLY A 55 14.03 -28.43 28.42
C GLY A 55 12.82 -27.75 29.03
N LYS A 56 11.91 -28.51 29.63
CA LYS A 56 10.60 -28.03 30.11
C LYS A 56 10.68 -26.88 31.11
N ASP A 57 11.76 -26.80 31.87
CA ASP A 57 11.99 -25.78 32.91
C ASP A 57 12.86 -24.61 32.42
N MET A 58 13.30 -24.63 31.17
CA MET A 58 14.14 -23.57 30.63
C MET A 58 13.31 -22.44 29.99
N LYS A 59 13.51 -21.25 30.52
CA LYS A 59 12.92 -20.02 29.97
C LYS A 59 13.71 -19.56 28.75
N ILE A 60 13.01 -19.23 27.67
CA ILE A 60 13.61 -18.61 26.49
C ILE A 60 13.74 -17.10 26.74
N ASN A 61 14.98 -16.61 26.77
CA ASN A 61 15.23 -15.18 26.97
C ASN A 61 15.07 -14.40 25.66
N ALA A 62 15.60 -14.92 24.55
CA ALA A 62 15.54 -14.21 23.27
C ALA A 62 15.30 -15.15 22.09
N ILE A 63 14.55 -14.66 21.11
CA ILE A 63 14.38 -15.26 19.78
C ILE A 63 14.86 -14.26 18.74
N VAL A 64 15.76 -14.70 17.86
CA VAL A 64 16.26 -13.90 16.74
C VAL A 64 16.16 -14.73 15.47
N GLY A 65 15.74 -14.14 14.37
CA GLY A 65 15.61 -14.90 13.13
C GLY A 65 15.29 -14.10 11.88
N ASN A 66 15.56 -14.77 10.76
CA ASN A 66 15.12 -14.40 9.43
C ASN A 66 14.18 -15.51 8.94
N PRO A 67 12.86 -15.39 9.17
CA PRO A 67 11.91 -16.42 8.75
C PRO A 67 11.77 -16.43 7.24
N PRO A 68 11.33 -17.53 6.62
CA PRO A 68 10.94 -17.52 5.22
C PRO A 68 9.78 -16.55 4.99
N TYR A 69 9.88 -15.75 3.90
CA TYR A 69 8.94 -14.65 3.66
C TYR A 69 7.66 -15.11 2.99
N GLN A 70 7.74 -16.08 2.10
CA GLN A 70 6.61 -16.55 1.29
C GLN A 70 6.74 -18.02 0.91
N ILE A 71 5.62 -18.61 0.50
CA ILE A 71 5.55 -19.96 -0.08
C ILE A 71 4.91 -19.83 -1.46
N ASN A 72 5.54 -20.49 -2.43
CA ASN A 72 4.92 -20.74 -3.74
C ASN A 72 3.92 -21.89 -3.56
N ASP A 73 2.69 -21.70 -3.98
CA ASP A 73 1.62 -22.71 -3.90
C ASP A 73 1.72 -23.79 -4.99
N GLY A 74 2.83 -23.81 -5.75
CA GLY A 74 3.10 -24.82 -6.79
C GLY A 74 2.33 -24.60 -8.10
N SER A 75 1.58 -23.51 -8.21
CA SER A 75 0.74 -23.23 -9.40
C SER A 75 1.53 -22.72 -10.63
N GLY A 76 2.86 -22.60 -10.55
CA GLY A 76 3.70 -22.08 -11.64
C GLY A 76 3.43 -20.62 -12.01
N ALA A 77 2.58 -19.93 -11.25
CA ALA A 77 2.30 -18.52 -11.45
C ALA A 77 3.47 -17.65 -10.96
N SER A 78 3.55 -16.42 -11.46
CA SER A 78 4.56 -15.43 -11.12
C SER A 78 4.73 -15.25 -9.59
N ASP A 79 5.86 -14.70 -9.15
CA ASP A 79 6.17 -14.41 -7.74
C ASP A 79 5.06 -13.63 -7.01
N ASP A 80 4.20 -12.91 -7.73
CA ASP A 80 3.01 -12.24 -7.21
C ASP A 80 1.94 -13.21 -6.67
N ALA A 81 1.97 -14.50 -7.03
CA ALA A 81 1.06 -15.53 -6.55
C ALA A 81 1.46 -16.10 -5.17
N ALA A 82 2.73 -15.96 -4.78
CA ALA A 82 3.25 -16.51 -3.53
C ALA A 82 2.58 -15.90 -2.28
N ASN A 83 2.22 -16.76 -1.32
CA ASN A 83 1.56 -16.33 -0.09
C ASN A 83 2.57 -15.97 1.00
N PRO A 84 2.46 -14.79 1.65
CA PRO A 84 3.31 -14.42 2.77
C PRO A 84 3.07 -15.36 3.96
N ILE A 85 4.16 -15.71 4.68
CA ILE A 85 4.10 -16.60 5.84
C ILE A 85 4.86 -16.06 7.05
N TYR A 86 5.65 -15.02 6.91
CA TYR A 86 6.45 -14.46 8.00
C TYR A 86 5.62 -14.02 9.21
N GLN A 87 4.36 -13.59 9.02
CA GLN A 87 3.44 -13.23 10.10
C GLN A 87 3.14 -14.41 11.05
N ILE A 88 3.22 -15.66 10.56
CA ILE A 88 3.00 -16.84 11.38
C ILE A 88 4.16 -16.99 12.37
N PHE A 89 5.39 -16.72 11.94
CA PHE A 89 6.58 -16.78 12.80
C PHE A 89 6.53 -15.72 13.90
N VAL A 90 6.04 -14.51 13.61
CA VAL A 90 5.82 -13.47 14.62
C VAL A 90 4.84 -13.94 15.69
N ARG A 91 3.70 -14.52 15.28
CA ARG A 91 2.69 -15.05 16.22
C ARG A 91 3.24 -16.18 17.06
N ILE A 92 4.01 -17.10 16.50
CA ILE A 92 4.66 -18.19 17.25
C ILE A 92 5.67 -17.62 18.24
N ALA A 93 6.49 -16.65 17.84
CA ALA A 93 7.42 -16.01 18.75
C ALA A 93 6.70 -15.38 19.95
N LYS A 94 5.56 -14.70 19.74
CA LYS A 94 4.72 -14.16 20.80
C LYS A 94 4.13 -15.27 21.70
N GLN A 95 3.67 -16.39 21.14
CA GLN A 95 3.14 -17.53 21.90
C GLN A 95 4.17 -18.21 22.80
N ILE A 96 5.42 -18.27 22.35
CA ILE A 96 6.55 -18.79 23.16
C ILE A 96 6.85 -17.89 24.38
N ARG A 97 6.44 -16.62 24.34
CA ARG A 97 6.63 -15.63 25.42
C ARG A 97 8.07 -15.44 25.87
N PRO A 98 9.02 -15.18 24.96
CA PRO A 98 10.40 -14.85 25.33
C PRO A 98 10.43 -13.51 26.06
N GLU A 99 11.59 -13.18 26.66
CA GLU A 99 11.81 -11.83 27.18
C GLU A 99 11.97 -10.80 26.03
N TYR A 100 12.66 -11.22 24.97
CA TYR A 100 12.88 -10.42 23.75
C TYR A 100 12.71 -11.26 22.51
N PHE A 101 12.23 -10.65 21.43
CA PHE A 101 12.43 -11.23 20.10
C PHE A 101 12.65 -10.17 19.03
N SER A 102 13.43 -10.55 18.01
CA SER A 102 13.75 -9.73 16.85
C SER A 102 13.68 -10.58 15.60
N LEU A 103 12.84 -10.19 14.67
CA LEU A 103 12.70 -10.85 13.38
C LEU A 103 12.86 -9.82 12.25
N ILE A 104 13.56 -10.25 11.18
CA ILE A 104 13.65 -9.47 9.95
C ILE A 104 12.62 -9.97 8.94
N MET A 105 11.87 -9.06 8.33
CA MET A 105 10.76 -9.40 7.41
C MET A 105 10.47 -8.28 6.42
N PRO A 106 9.79 -8.58 5.28
CA PRO A 106 9.37 -7.55 4.33
C PRO A 106 8.49 -6.50 4.98
N SER A 107 8.71 -5.20 4.65
CA SER A 107 7.93 -4.08 5.19
C SER A 107 6.54 -3.92 4.54
N LYS A 108 6.24 -4.68 3.49
CA LYS A 108 4.98 -4.59 2.72
C LYS A 108 3.72 -4.72 3.58
N TRP A 109 3.79 -5.43 4.72
CA TRP A 109 2.67 -5.54 5.66
C TRP A 109 2.22 -4.18 6.21
N MET A 110 3.10 -3.20 6.29
CA MET A 110 2.82 -1.88 6.87
C MET A 110 1.81 -1.08 6.04
N ILE A 111 1.87 -1.18 4.71
CA ILE A 111 1.10 -0.33 3.80
C ILE A 111 0.10 -1.08 2.91
N GLY A 112 0.29 -2.39 2.72
CA GLY A 112 -0.53 -3.14 1.78
C GLY A 112 -0.30 -4.65 1.87
N GLY A 113 -0.28 -5.29 0.70
CA GLY A 113 -0.08 -6.72 0.55
C GLY A 113 -1.38 -7.51 0.46
N LYS A 114 -1.25 -8.85 0.43
CA LYS A 114 -2.40 -9.76 0.34
C LYS A 114 -3.33 -9.62 1.55
N ALA A 115 -4.58 -10.00 1.38
CA ALA A 115 -5.64 -9.90 2.39
C ALA A 115 -5.24 -10.49 3.75
N VAL A 116 -4.41 -11.55 3.75
CA VAL A 116 -3.89 -12.21 4.98
C VAL A 116 -3.02 -11.27 5.83
N LEU A 117 -2.43 -10.23 5.27
CA LEU A 117 -1.61 -9.26 6.00
C LEU A 117 -2.43 -8.17 6.68
N LYS A 118 -3.69 -7.95 6.31
CA LYS A 118 -4.53 -6.92 6.94
C LYS A 118 -4.78 -7.18 8.44
N PRO A 119 -5.18 -8.38 8.88
CA PRO A 119 -5.28 -8.70 10.30
C PRO A 119 -3.93 -8.61 11.03
N PHE A 120 -2.85 -9.09 10.41
CA PHE A 120 -1.52 -9.03 10.98
C PHE A 120 -1.04 -7.58 11.18
N ARG A 121 -1.29 -6.70 10.21
CA ARG A 121 -1.00 -5.27 10.34
C ARG A 121 -1.71 -4.66 11.53
N LYS A 122 -3.01 -4.94 11.69
CA LYS A 122 -3.79 -4.48 12.84
C LYS A 122 -3.17 -4.96 14.16
N GLU A 123 -2.83 -6.25 14.27
CA GLU A 123 -2.17 -6.82 15.45
C GLU A 123 -0.84 -6.12 15.80
N MET A 124 -0.03 -5.80 14.78
CA MET A 124 1.25 -5.13 14.97
C MET A 124 1.07 -3.64 15.33
N MET A 125 0.07 -2.97 14.75
CA MET A 125 -0.21 -1.55 15.04
C MET A 125 -0.73 -1.33 16.45
N GLU A 126 -1.44 -2.31 17.01
CA GLU A 126 -2.00 -2.28 18.37
C GLU A 126 -1.01 -2.78 19.44
N ASP A 127 0.09 -3.44 19.01
CA ASP A 127 1.06 -4.07 19.92
C ASP A 127 2.03 -3.04 20.53
N LYS A 128 1.80 -2.71 21.80
CA LYS A 128 2.64 -1.77 22.57
C LYS A 128 3.95 -2.37 23.09
N HIS A 129 4.18 -3.67 22.87
CA HIS A 129 5.42 -4.34 23.28
C HIS A 129 6.56 -4.20 22.26
N ILE A 130 6.30 -3.62 21.09
CA ILE A 130 7.34 -3.31 20.11
C ILE A 130 8.15 -2.11 20.62
N ALA A 131 9.42 -2.33 20.96
CA ALA A 131 10.29 -1.30 21.51
C ALA A 131 10.99 -0.47 20.43
N SER A 132 11.36 -1.10 19.31
CA SER A 132 11.97 -0.40 18.18
C SER A 132 11.70 -1.10 16.86
N ILE A 133 11.68 -0.31 15.77
CA ILE A 133 11.67 -0.79 14.38
C ILE A 133 12.74 -0.04 13.61
N TYR A 134 13.49 -0.78 12.79
CA TYR A 134 14.34 -0.27 11.73
C TYR A 134 13.72 -0.69 10.40
N ASP A 135 13.35 0.27 9.57
CA ASP A 135 12.59 0.08 8.35
C ASP A 135 13.36 0.67 7.16
N TYR A 136 13.87 -0.21 6.31
CA TYR A 136 14.64 0.14 5.11
C TYR A 136 13.70 0.18 3.92
N GLU A 137 13.66 1.31 3.24
CA GLU A 137 12.90 1.46 2.00
C GLU A 137 13.49 0.60 0.88
N ASP A 138 14.83 0.54 0.81
CA ASP A 138 15.56 -0.35 -0.09
C ASP A 138 16.11 -1.57 0.67
N SER A 139 15.65 -2.75 0.26
CA SER A 139 16.13 -4.02 0.83
C SER A 139 17.60 -4.32 0.50
N GLY A 140 18.16 -3.69 -0.55
CA GLY A 140 19.57 -3.83 -0.95
C GLY A 140 20.55 -3.40 0.14
N GLU A 141 20.14 -2.51 1.04
CA GLU A 141 20.93 -2.10 2.21
C GLU A 141 21.12 -3.23 3.23
N CYS A 142 20.20 -4.20 3.29
CA CYS A 142 20.30 -5.37 4.19
C CYS A 142 20.77 -6.63 3.47
N PHE A 143 20.43 -6.77 2.18
CA PHE A 143 20.68 -7.97 1.39
C PHE A 143 21.24 -7.63 0.02
N ASN A 144 22.55 -7.72 -0.14
CA ASN A 144 23.23 -7.46 -1.41
C ASN A 144 22.60 -8.23 -2.57
N GLY A 145 22.18 -7.49 -3.61
CA GLY A 145 21.69 -8.07 -4.87
C GLY A 145 20.26 -8.65 -4.80
N GLN A 146 19.53 -8.44 -3.69
CA GLN A 146 18.14 -8.89 -3.59
C GLN A 146 17.20 -7.71 -3.43
N HIS A 147 16.32 -7.56 -4.39
CA HIS A 147 15.22 -6.60 -4.34
C HIS A 147 13.98 -7.24 -3.72
N ILE A 148 13.48 -6.66 -2.60
CA ILE A 148 12.25 -7.05 -1.94
C ILE A 148 11.27 -5.89 -2.06
N ASP A 149 10.19 -6.11 -2.81
CA ASP A 149 9.18 -5.08 -3.04
C ASP A 149 8.57 -4.58 -1.72
N GLY A 150 8.60 -3.25 -1.55
CA GLY A 150 8.16 -2.56 -0.35
C GLY A 150 9.22 -2.44 0.75
N GLY A 151 10.46 -2.93 0.52
CA GLY A 151 11.57 -2.83 1.48
C GLY A 151 11.53 -3.90 2.57
N ILE A 152 12.37 -3.72 3.58
CA ILE A 152 12.56 -4.69 4.67
C ILE A 152 12.63 -4.00 6.02
N CYS A 153 12.12 -4.65 7.05
CA CYS A 153 12.26 -4.16 8.42
C CYS A 153 12.70 -5.25 9.37
N TYR A 154 13.37 -4.85 10.45
CA TYR A 154 13.50 -5.66 11.64
C TYR A 154 13.05 -4.87 12.86
N PHE A 155 12.59 -5.57 13.88
CA PHE A 155 12.06 -4.95 15.08
C PHE A 155 12.49 -5.67 16.34
N LEU A 156 12.51 -4.95 17.44
CA LEU A 156 12.69 -5.51 18.78
C LEU A 156 11.34 -5.47 19.52
N TRP A 157 10.89 -6.65 19.90
CA TRP A 157 9.77 -6.84 20.80
C TRP A 157 10.26 -7.23 22.18
N SER A 158 9.67 -6.69 23.24
CA SER A 158 10.00 -7.03 24.62
C SER A 158 8.73 -7.18 25.47
N ASN A 159 8.66 -8.25 26.24
CA ASN A 159 7.53 -8.45 27.17
C ASN A 159 7.47 -7.42 28.32
N LYS A 160 8.55 -6.68 28.53
CA LYS A 160 8.66 -5.61 29.55
C LYS A 160 8.33 -4.22 28.96
N HIS A 161 8.35 -4.06 27.65
CA HIS A 161 8.01 -2.80 27.01
C HIS A 161 6.48 -2.63 26.93
N ASN A 162 5.99 -1.44 27.22
CA ASN A 162 4.57 -1.09 27.04
C ASN A 162 4.46 0.41 26.78
N GLY A 163 4.55 0.81 25.51
CA GLY A 163 4.53 2.24 25.19
C GLY A 163 4.85 2.56 23.75
N LYS A 164 5.34 3.79 23.55
CA LYS A 164 5.81 4.27 22.26
C LYS A 164 7.09 3.56 21.86
N LEU A 165 7.21 3.21 20.58
CA LEU A 165 8.42 2.61 20.03
C LEU A 165 9.34 3.68 19.43
N ARG A 166 10.63 3.34 19.32
CA ARG A 166 11.58 4.09 18.51
C ARG A 166 11.49 3.58 17.06
N TYR A 167 10.97 4.41 16.16
CA TYR A 167 10.86 4.07 14.75
C TYR A 167 11.97 4.77 13.96
N THR A 168 12.81 4.00 13.29
CA THR A 168 13.87 4.48 12.42
C THR A 168 13.53 4.09 10.99
N TYR A 169 13.22 5.08 10.15
CA TYR A 169 13.04 4.91 8.72
C TYR A 169 14.33 5.27 7.99
N ILE A 170 14.77 4.41 7.10
CA ILE A 170 15.96 4.60 6.27
C ILE A 170 15.49 4.70 4.82
N SER A 171 15.66 5.89 4.23
CA SER A 171 15.26 6.18 2.85
C SER A 171 16.21 5.52 1.83
N THR A 172 15.80 5.48 0.57
CA THR A 172 16.67 5.05 -0.56
C THR A 172 17.95 5.86 -0.69
N ASN A 173 17.95 7.11 -0.21
CA ASN A 173 19.12 7.98 -0.16
C ASN A 173 20.01 7.75 1.08
N LYS A 174 19.74 6.70 1.88
CA LYS A 174 20.44 6.35 3.12
C LYS A 174 20.32 7.40 4.23
N GLU A 175 19.30 8.22 4.20
CA GLU A 175 18.99 9.16 5.27
C GLU A 175 18.18 8.47 6.37
N PHE A 176 18.50 8.81 7.62
CA PHE A 176 17.88 8.22 8.81
C PHE A 176 16.88 9.21 9.41
N PHE A 177 15.61 8.79 9.48
CA PHE A 177 14.54 9.56 10.12
C PHE A 177 14.05 8.81 11.34
N VAL A 178 14.30 9.37 12.53
CA VAL A 178 13.99 8.73 13.82
C VAL A 178 12.83 9.46 14.50
N SER A 179 11.86 8.70 14.98
CA SER A 179 10.78 9.21 15.82
C SER A 179 10.44 8.27 16.98
N THR A 180 9.83 8.80 18.03
CA THR A 180 9.25 8.02 19.13
C THR A 180 7.75 8.15 19.08
N ARG A 181 7.05 7.06 18.67
CA ARG A 181 5.62 7.09 18.37
C ARG A 181 4.95 5.76 18.60
N PHE A 182 3.63 5.70 18.55
CA PHE A 182 2.90 4.46 18.30
C PHE A 182 2.93 4.15 16.79
N LEU A 183 2.77 2.88 16.42
CA LEU A 183 2.60 2.51 15.00
C LEU A 183 1.27 2.99 14.44
N SER A 184 0.22 2.97 15.25
CA SER A 184 -1.09 3.51 14.90
C SER A 184 -1.22 4.93 15.42
N ASP A 185 -1.74 5.82 14.58
CA ASP A 185 -2.20 7.16 14.96
C ASP A 185 -3.71 7.20 15.29
N GLY A 186 -4.38 6.05 15.21
CA GLY A 186 -5.83 5.90 15.42
C GLY A 186 -6.68 6.25 14.20
N ASN A 187 -6.13 6.89 13.18
CA ASN A 187 -6.86 7.40 12.01
C ASN A 187 -6.59 6.61 10.73
N SER A 188 -5.56 5.77 10.73
CA SER A 188 -5.13 5.03 9.54
C SER A 188 -5.10 3.53 9.78
N ASP A 189 -5.49 2.75 8.76
CA ASP A 189 -5.35 1.28 8.74
C ASP A 189 -4.00 0.82 8.18
N ILE A 190 -3.08 1.75 7.90
CA ILE A 190 -1.71 1.50 7.46
C ILE A 190 -0.71 2.22 8.35
N VAL A 191 0.53 1.71 8.35
CA VAL A 191 1.66 2.37 9.03
C VAL A 191 2.27 3.41 8.09
N ILE A 192 2.27 4.66 8.52
CA ILE A 192 3.00 5.72 7.81
C ILE A 192 4.48 5.55 8.13
N ARG A 193 5.27 5.14 7.15
CA ARG A 193 6.68 4.77 7.34
C ARG A 193 7.58 5.99 7.54
N ASP A 194 7.45 6.99 6.67
CA ASP A 194 8.23 8.23 6.70
C ASP A 194 7.59 9.25 7.66
N ASN A 195 8.34 9.67 8.67
CA ASN A 195 7.85 10.60 9.69
C ASN A 195 7.48 11.99 9.16
N ARG A 196 8.11 12.43 8.06
CA ARG A 196 7.78 13.70 7.39
C ARG A 196 6.37 13.64 6.82
N ARG A 197 5.99 12.49 6.24
CA ARG A 197 4.62 12.25 5.74
C ARG A 197 3.60 12.30 6.86
N GLN A 198 3.94 11.76 8.03
CA GLN A 198 3.03 11.72 9.18
C GLN A 198 2.67 13.13 9.66
N SER A 199 3.62 14.04 9.73
CA SER A 199 3.36 15.44 10.12
C SER A 199 2.39 16.13 9.14
N ILE A 200 2.63 16.00 7.84
CA ILE A 200 1.76 16.56 6.80
C ILE A 200 0.34 15.95 6.91
N ILE A 201 0.21 14.62 7.00
CA ILE A 201 -1.08 13.94 7.11
C ILE A 201 -1.84 14.40 8.36
N ALA A 202 -1.17 14.54 9.51
CA ALA A 202 -1.80 15.00 10.73
C ALA A 202 -2.40 16.41 10.58
N LYS A 203 -1.76 17.30 9.83
CA LYS A 203 -2.26 18.65 9.56
C LYS A 203 -3.39 18.68 8.54
N THR A 204 -3.38 17.78 7.55
CA THR A 204 -4.26 17.87 6.37
C THR A 204 -5.50 16.99 6.45
N SER A 205 -5.46 15.89 7.19
CA SER A 205 -6.51 14.85 7.15
C SER A 205 -7.26 14.67 8.48
N THR A 206 -7.04 15.56 9.46
CA THR A 206 -7.70 15.47 10.76
C THR A 206 -8.97 16.29 10.79
N ASN A 207 -10.09 15.70 11.21
CA ASN A 207 -11.40 16.35 11.38
C ASN A 207 -11.94 17.06 10.13
N CYS A 208 -11.71 16.50 8.95
CA CYS A 208 -12.25 17.02 7.70
C CYS A 208 -12.88 15.89 6.86
N SER A 209 -13.80 16.25 5.96
CA SER A 209 -14.24 15.35 4.90
C SER A 209 -13.08 15.00 3.97
N LEU A 210 -13.08 13.78 3.45
CA LEU A 210 -11.98 13.28 2.64
C LEU A 210 -12.39 13.16 1.17
N PHE A 211 -11.48 13.45 0.27
CA PHE A 211 -11.69 13.41 -1.17
C PHE A 211 -12.22 12.07 -1.66
N LYS A 212 -11.88 10.96 -0.97
CA LYS A 212 -12.42 9.62 -1.27
C LYS A 212 -13.95 9.58 -1.29
N GLU A 213 -14.64 10.47 -0.58
CA GLU A 213 -16.11 10.51 -0.50
C GLU A 213 -16.78 10.83 -1.84
N ILE A 214 -16.07 11.57 -2.70
CA ILE A 214 -16.52 11.89 -4.07
C ILE A 214 -15.87 11.01 -5.14
N VAL A 215 -15.10 9.98 -4.74
CA VAL A 215 -14.47 9.02 -5.66
C VAL A 215 -15.28 7.73 -5.66
N SER A 216 -15.60 7.21 -6.83
CA SER A 216 -16.36 5.97 -6.97
C SER A 216 -15.55 4.73 -6.55
N LEU A 217 -16.26 3.64 -6.29
CA LEU A 217 -15.66 2.29 -6.32
C LEU A 217 -15.27 1.93 -7.76
N THR A 218 -14.53 0.82 -7.90
CA THR A 218 -14.19 0.24 -9.22
C THR A 218 -15.45 -0.09 -10.03
N GLN A 219 -15.34 -0.01 -11.36
CA GLN A 219 -16.47 -0.18 -12.29
C GLN A 219 -17.61 0.82 -12.03
N PRO A 220 -17.33 2.12 -12.14
CA PRO A 220 -18.30 3.14 -11.74
C PRO A 220 -19.64 3.06 -12.48
N PHE A 221 -19.64 2.62 -13.75
CA PHE A 221 -20.85 2.47 -14.54
C PHE A 221 -21.25 1.00 -14.80
N GLY A 222 -20.52 0.04 -14.17
CA GLY A 222 -20.75 -1.38 -14.36
C GLY A 222 -20.15 -1.95 -15.66
N ILE A 223 -19.35 -1.16 -16.37
CA ILE A 223 -18.77 -1.51 -17.67
C ILE A 223 -17.32 -1.98 -17.49
N ARG A 224 -17.00 -3.16 -18.01
CA ARG A 224 -15.68 -3.78 -17.89
C ARG A 224 -14.70 -3.26 -18.95
N LYS A 225 -13.41 -3.45 -18.68
CA LYS A 225 -12.31 -2.99 -19.56
C LYS A 225 -12.26 -3.70 -20.91
N ASP A 226 -12.77 -4.90 -20.99
CA ASP A 226 -12.74 -5.72 -22.21
C ASP A 226 -13.76 -5.29 -23.28
N LEU A 227 -14.63 -4.34 -23.00
CA LEU A 227 -15.62 -3.81 -23.97
C LEU A 227 -14.98 -3.42 -25.31
N PHE A 228 -13.83 -2.72 -25.27
CA PHE A 228 -13.14 -2.26 -26.49
C PHE A 228 -12.34 -3.36 -27.21
N ASN A 229 -12.03 -4.45 -26.52
CA ASN A 229 -11.24 -5.56 -27.06
C ASN A 229 -12.13 -6.72 -27.53
N SER A 230 -13.33 -6.86 -26.94
CA SER A 230 -14.26 -7.97 -27.18
C SER A 230 -15.69 -7.46 -27.15
N PRO A 231 -16.07 -6.51 -28.06
CA PRO A 231 -17.40 -5.89 -28.06
C PRO A 231 -18.53 -6.90 -28.31
N GLU A 232 -18.23 -8.03 -28.95
CA GLU A 232 -19.17 -9.13 -29.17
C GLU A 232 -19.74 -9.74 -27.88
N ARG A 233 -19.04 -9.58 -26.76
CA ARG A 233 -19.52 -10.00 -25.42
C ARG A 233 -20.57 -9.06 -24.84
N TYR A 234 -20.75 -7.92 -25.47
CA TYR A 234 -21.66 -6.84 -25.00
C TYR A 234 -22.65 -6.45 -26.11
N PRO A 235 -23.50 -7.37 -26.57
CA PRO A 235 -24.37 -7.12 -27.74
C PRO A 235 -25.33 -5.93 -27.54
N LEU A 236 -25.71 -5.64 -26.29
CA LEU A 236 -26.55 -4.49 -25.96
C LEU A 236 -25.79 -3.14 -25.97
N SER A 237 -24.46 -3.17 -26.08
CA SER A 237 -23.64 -1.94 -26.07
C SER A 237 -23.76 -1.16 -27.36
N ASN A 238 -23.95 -1.82 -28.50
CA ASN A 238 -23.88 -1.19 -29.82
C ASN A 238 -22.66 -0.25 -29.96
N LEU A 239 -21.47 -0.74 -29.54
CA LEU A 239 -20.26 0.07 -29.53
C LEU A 239 -19.88 0.52 -30.95
N GLN A 240 -19.79 1.84 -31.15
CA GLN A 240 -19.39 2.47 -32.41
C GLN A 240 -18.27 3.48 -32.19
N ALA A 241 -17.51 3.77 -33.25
CA ALA A 241 -16.49 4.81 -33.22
C ALA A 241 -17.09 6.22 -33.28
N GLU A 242 -18.23 6.36 -33.95
CA GLU A 242 -18.93 7.64 -34.17
C GLU A 242 -20.23 7.68 -33.36
N PRO A 243 -20.69 8.90 -32.98
CA PRO A 243 -21.95 9.07 -32.25
C PRO A 243 -23.16 8.64 -33.08
N PHE A 244 -24.13 8.05 -32.42
CA PHE A 244 -25.43 7.71 -33.00
C PHE A 244 -26.55 8.24 -32.08
N TYR A 245 -27.79 8.28 -32.61
CA TYR A 245 -28.95 8.79 -31.90
C TYR A 245 -29.17 8.07 -30.56
N GLY A 246 -29.17 8.84 -29.46
CA GLY A 246 -29.32 8.31 -28.10
C GLY A 246 -28.09 7.63 -27.55
N SER A 247 -26.94 7.73 -28.20
CA SER A 247 -25.67 7.17 -27.70
C SER A 247 -25.06 7.98 -26.54
N VAL A 248 -24.29 7.31 -25.72
CA VAL A 248 -23.50 7.88 -24.63
C VAL A 248 -22.02 7.70 -24.97
N LYS A 249 -21.23 8.75 -24.84
CA LYS A 249 -19.78 8.69 -25.04
C LYS A 249 -19.10 7.86 -23.97
N ILE A 250 -18.18 6.98 -24.33
CA ILE A 250 -17.47 6.12 -23.38
C ILE A 250 -15.96 6.27 -23.51
N TYR A 251 -15.30 6.42 -22.37
CA TYR A 251 -13.86 6.42 -22.21
C TYR A 251 -13.38 5.06 -21.71
N GLY A 252 -12.39 4.51 -22.36
CA GLY A 252 -11.80 3.22 -21.98
C GLY A 252 -10.37 3.08 -22.46
N VAL A 253 -9.90 1.85 -22.42
CA VAL A 253 -8.56 1.48 -22.89
C VAL A 253 -8.67 0.29 -23.82
N LYS A 254 -8.02 0.36 -24.97
CA LYS A 254 -7.90 -0.74 -25.93
C LYS A 254 -6.49 -1.30 -25.89
N GLY A 255 -6.38 -2.63 -25.82
CA GLY A 255 -5.11 -3.32 -25.96
C GLY A 255 -4.55 -3.15 -27.36
N VAL A 256 -3.27 -2.82 -27.46
CA VAL A 256 -2.52 -2.69 -28.71
C VAL A 256 -1.19 -3.44 -28.59
N LYS A 257 -0.54 -3.76 -29.72
CA LYS A 257 0.79 -4.39 -29.68
C LYS A 257 1.76 -3.50 -28.89
N GLY A 258 2.31 -4.02 -27.81
CA GLY A 258 3.24 -3.30 -26.95
C GLY A 258 2.61 -2.50 -25.81
N GLY A 259 1.29 -2.61 -25.55
CA GLY A 259 0.68 -1.90 -24.41
C GLY A 259 -0.83 -1.70 -24.50
N ALA A 260 -1.27 -0.57 -23.99
CA ALA A 260 -2.66 -0.18 -23.96
C ALA A 260 -2.81 1.30 -24.34
N ARG A 261 -3.84 1.64 -25.12
CA ARG A 261 -4.12 2.98 -25.60
C ARG A 261 -5.48 3.46 -25.08
N ARG A 262 -5.54 4.69 -24.57
CA ARG A 262 -6.81 5.35 -24.28
C ARG A 262 -7.64 5.45 -25.56
N THR A 263 -8.91 5.12 -25.43
CA THR A 263 -9.83 5.00 -26.57
C THR A 263 -11.19 5.59 -26.18
N ILE A 264 -11.83 6.21 -27.14
CA ILE A 264 -13.19 6.75 -27.02
C ILE A 264 -14.08 5.96 -27.95
N GLY A 265 -15.33 5.78 -27.57
CA GLY A 265 -16.40 5.22 -28.40
C GLY A 265 -17.75 5.74 -27.96
N TYR A 266 -18.79 5.23 -28.59
CA TYR A 266 -20.20 5.59 -28.32
C TYR A 266 -20.98 4.31 -28.10
N ILE A 267 -21.81 4.27 -27.07
CA ILE A 267 -22.55 3.09 -26.66
C ILE A 267 -24.02 3.38 -26.44
N SER A 268 -24.84 2.35 -26.51
CA SER A 268 -26.21 2.38 -26.02
C SER A 268 -26.22 2.51 -24.49
N PRO A 269 -27.04 3.39 -23.89
CA PRO A 269 -27.16 3.52 -22.45
C PRO A 269 -27.70 2.27 -21.75
N LYS A 270 -28.21 1.29 -22.48
CA LYS A 270 -28.77 0.03 -21.94
C LYS A 270 -27.77 -0.78 -21.11
N ILE A 271 -26.47 -0.67 -21.38
CA ILE A 271 -25.44 -1.40 -20.64
C ILE A 271 -24.98 -0.70 -19.35
N ILE A 272 -25.44 0.52 -19.10
CA ILE A 272 -25.08 1.28 -17.91
C ILE A 272 -25.92 0.77 -16.73
N THR A 273 -25.28 0.11 -15.78
CA THR A 273 -25.98 -0.54 -14.65
C THR A 273 -25.83 0.21 -13.34
N LYS A 274 -24.82 1.09 -13.22
CA LYS A 274 -24.50 1.85 -11.99
C LYS A 274 -24.43 3.35 -12.29
N ASN A 275 -24.58 4.18 -11.27
CA ASN A 275 -24.40 5.64 -11.30
C ASN A 275 -25.09 6.34 -12.49
N LYS A 276 -26.28 5.88 -12.88
CA LYS A 276 -27.02 6.41 -14.04
C LYS A 276 -27.27 7.93 -13.92
N ALA A 277 -27.48 8.43 -12.71
CA ALA A 277 -27.68 9.87 -12.47
C ALA A 277 -26.42 10.70 -12.81
N ALA A 278 -25.23 10.12 -12.74
CA ALA A 278 -23.99 10.81 -13.06
C ALA A 278 -23.73 10.92 -14.57
N VAL A 279 -24.47 10.20 -15.44
CA VAL A 279 -24.26 10.22 -16.89
C VAL A 279 -24.34 11.65 -17.44
N ASN A 280 -25.36 12.40 -17.03
CA ASN A 280 -25.65 13.76 -17.50
C ASN A 280 -25.12 14.87 -16.57
N LYS A 281 -24.20 14.52 -15.65
CA LYS A 281 -23.52 15.48 -14.77
C LYS A 281 -22.08 15.72 -15.23
N TYR A 282 -21.47 16.78 -14.74
CA TYR A 282 -20.03 17.03 -14.89
C TYR A 282 -19.24 16.09 -13.98
N LYS A 283 -18.11 15.57 -14.43
CA LYS A 283 -17.32 14.57 -13.70
C LYS A 283 -15.90 14.47 -14.23
N LEU A 284 -15.03 13.84 -13.46
CA LEU A 284 -13.67 13.54 -13.88
C LEU A 284 -13.45 12.01 -13.88
N PHE A 285 -12.58 11.55 -14.77
CA PHE A 285 -12.19 10.14 -14.84
C PHE A 285 -10.70 9.99 -14.50
N PHE A 286 -10.42 9.35 -13.37
CA PHE A 286 -9.07 9.13 -12.87
C PHE A 286 -8.65 7.69 -13.16
N THR A 287 -7.41 7.47 -13.59
CA THR A 287 -6.90 6.12 -13.93
C THR A 287 -6.88 5.19 -12.72
N THR A 288 -7.19 3.90 -12.92
CA THR A 288 -7.14 2.87 -11.87
C THR A 288 -5.78 2.22 -11.72
N SER A 289 -4.80 2.52 -12.58
CA SER A 289 -3.48 1.90 -12.51
C SER A 289 -2.40 2.77 -13.16
N TYR A 290 -1.28 2.95 -12.45
CA TYR A 290 -0.05 3.51 -12.97
C TYR A 290 1.14 3.14 -12.08
N SER A 291 2.40 3.33 -12.55
CA SER A 291 3.61 2.95 -11.82
C SER A 291 3.63 3.44 -10.38
N THR A 292 3.99 2.60 -9.42
CA THR A 292 4.15 2.97 -8.01
C THR A 292 5.21 4.04 -7.78
N ASN A 293 6.24 4.05 -8.63
CA ASN A 293 7.35 5.01 -8.54
C ASN A 293 7.03 6.35 -9.24
N ALA A 294 5.90 6.44 -9.96
CA ALA A 294 5.50 7.69 -10.58
C ALA A 294 4.79 8.59 -9.56
N PHE A 295 5.38 9.73 -9.27
CA PHE A 295 4.76 10.77 -8.45
C PHE A 295 3.55 11.39 -9.17
N ASN A 296 3.71 11.72 -10.45
CA ASN A 296 2.64 12.27 -11.26
C ASN A 296 1.72 11.15 -11.77
N PRO A 297 0.40 11.19 -11.47
CA PRO A 297 -0.56 10.33 -12.12
C PRO A 297 -0.67 10.69 -13.61
N PRO A 298 -1.10 9.75 -14.47
CA PRO A 298 -1.50 10.09 -15.83
C PRO A 298 -2.61 11.14 -15.82
N GLU A 299 -2.68 11.94 -16.87
CA GLU A 299 -3.66 13.00 -17.02
C GLU A 299 -5.10 12.51 -16.72
N THR A 300 -5.80 13.25 -15.87
CA THR A 300 -7.20 13.03 -15.54
C THR A 300 -8.09 13.49 -16.70
N ILE A 301 -9.06 12.67 -17.10
CA ILE A 301 -9.97 13.00 -18.18
C ILE A 301 -11.10 13.89 -17.64
N ILE A 302 -11.35 15.01 -18.28
CA ILE A 302 -12.52 15.85 -18.05
C ILE A 302 -13.71 15.19 -18.78
N GLY A 303 -14.61 14.59 -18.01
CA GLY A 303 -15.80 13.90 -18.52
C GLY A 303 -16.94 14.89 -18.72
N GLU A 304 -17.34 15.09 -19.96
CA GLU A 304 -18.50 15.91 -20.30
C GLU A 304 -19.84 15.27 -19.87
N GLN A 305 -20.92 16.04 -19.94
CA GLN A 305 -22.27 15.49 -19.83
C GLN A 305 -22.49 14.43 -20.91
N ASN A 306 -23.39 13.50 -20.67
CA ASN A 306 -23.65 12.34 -21.55
C ASN A 306 -22.39 11.49 -21.82
N SER A 307 -21.55 11.30 -20.79
CA SER A 307 -20.37 10.46 -20.88
C SER A 307 -20.22 9.48 -19.70
N VAL A 308 -19.50 8.37 -19.94
CA VAL A 308 -19.20 7.30 -18.96
C VAL A 308 -17.79 6.79 -19.19
N CYS A 309 -17.32 5.89 -18.31
CA CYS A 309 -16.05 5.20 -18.49
C CYS A 309 -16.14 3.71 -18.17
N THR A 310 -15.16 2.94 -18.64
CA THR A 310 -14.96 1.55 -18.22
C THR A 310 -14.27 1.47 -16.85
N GLU A 311 -14.13 0.27 -16.30
CA GLU A 311 -13.43 0.01 -15.02
C GLU A 311 -11.94 0.43 -15.00
N THR A 312 -11.38 0.86 -16.12
CA THR A 312 -10.02 1.40 -16.19
C THR A 312 -9.90 2.80 -15.59
N PHE A 313 -11.04 3.41 -15.26
CA PHE A 313 -11.10 4.70 -14.59
C PHE A 313 -12.03 4.66 -13.37
N LEU A 314 -11.73 5.49 -12.38
CA LEU A 314 -12.63 5.88 -11.30
C LEU A 314 -13.39 7.14 -11.71
N LEU A 315 -14.63 7.25 -11.27
CA LEU A 315 -15.42 8.47 -11.38
C LEU A 315 -15.11 9.36 -10.17
N ILE A 316 -14.82 10.64 -10.40
CA ILE A 316 -14.73 11.69 -9.38
C ILE A 316 -15.87 12.69 -9.61
N GLY A 317 -16.59 13.02 -8.57
CA GLY A 317 -17.83 13.76 -8.59
C GLY A 317 -19.04 12.85 -8.36
N PRO A 318 -20.23 13.14 -8.92
CA PRO A 318 -20.54 14.15 -9.94
C PRO A 318 -20.58 15.58 -9.40
N PHE A 319 -20.42 16.56 -10.30
CA PHE A 319 -20.54 17.99 -10.03
C PHE A 319 -21.79 18.57 -10.70
N ASP A 320 -22.37 19.60 -10.10
CA ASP A 320 -23.54 20.27 -10.66
C ASP A 320 -23.17 21.28 -11.74
N THR A 321 -21.99 21.87 -11.64
CA THR A 321 -21.51 22.89 -12.60
C THR A 321 -20.17 22.51 -13.22
N GLU A 322 -19.90 23.04 -14.41
CA GLU A 322 -18.62 22.91 -15.09
C GLU A 322 -17.49 23.61 -14.31
N ILE A 323 -17.82 24.67 -13.58
CA ILE A 323 -16.87 25.43 -12.76
C ILE A 323 -16.35 24.53 -11.62
N GLU A 324 -17.23 23.86 -10.89
CA GLU A 324 -16.81 22.91 -9.83
C GLU A 324 -15.94 21.79 -10.38
N GLN A 325 -16.27 21.24 -11.55
CA GLN A 325 -15.47 20.24 -12.22
C GLN A 325 -14.06 20.77 -12.54
N LYS A 326 -13.96 21.98 -13.11
CA LYS A 326 -12.68 22.61 -13.45
C LYS A 326 -11.84 22.92 -12.19
N ASN A 327 -12.46 23.37 -11.11
CA ASN A 327 -11.80 23.64 -9.85
C ASN A 327 -11.27 22.34 -9.22
N CYS A 328 -12.07 21.26 -9.23
CA CYS A 328 -11.61 19.95 -8.80
C CYS A 328 -10.45 19.43 -9.68
N TYR A 329 -10.51 19.63 -10.99
CA TYR A 329 -9.41 19.28 -11.89
C TYR A 329 -8.11 20.05 -11.54
N LYS A 330 -8.20 21.36 -11.28
CA LYS A 330 -7.06 22.16 -10.80
C LYS A 330 -6.49 21.60 -9.50
N TYR A 331 -7.36 21.22 -8.55
CA TYR A 331 -6.93 20.60 -7.30
C TYR A 331 -6.12 19.33 -7.53
N ILE A 332 -6.60 18.43 -8.41
CA ILE A 332 -5.87 17.20 -8.78
C ILE A 332 -4.50 17.49 -9.40
N CYS A 333 -4.36 18.61 -10.08
CA CYS A 333 -3.10 19.03 -10.71
C CYS A 333 -2.08 19.59 -9.73
N THR A 334 -2.48 19.98 -8.50
CA THR A 334 -1.57 20.55 -7.49
C THR A 334 -0.57 19.51 -6.98
N ASN A 335 0.60 19.97 -6.56
CA ASN A 335 1.60 19.13 -5.90
C ASN A 335 1.13 18.67 -4.53
N PHE A 336 0.37 19.51 -3.84
CA PHE A 336 -0.29 19.17 -2.58
C PHE A 336 -1.16 17.93 -2.72
N PHE A 337 -2.09 17.91 -3.67
CA PHE A 337 -2.95 16.75 -3.93
C PHE A 337 -2.13 15.50 -4.28
N LYS A 338 -1.20 15.63 -5.24
CA LYS A 338 -0.37 14.53 -5.72
C LYS A 338 0.48 13.92 -4.60
N THR A 339 1.00 14.75 -3.69
CA THR A 339 1.77 14.29 -2.53
C THR A 339 0.91 13.45 -1.59
N LEU A 340 -0.28 13.94 -1.23
CA LEU A 340 -1.18 13.21 -0.34
C LEU A 340 -1.71 11.92 -1.00
N LEU A 341 -1.99 11.95 -2.29
CA LEU A 341 -2.33 10.77 -3.07
C LEU A 341 -1.18 9.75 -3.05
N PHE A 342 0.05 10.19 -3.25
CA PHE A 342 1.24 9.34 -3.22
C PHE A 342 1.43 8.68 -1.84
N PHE A 343 1.14 9.40 -0.75
CA PHE A 343 1.19 8.84 0.62
C PHE A 343 0.18 7.71 0.82
N GLY A 344 -0.99 7.79 0.19
CA GLY A 344 -2.03 6.76 0.26
C GLY A 344 -1.75 5.52 -0.60
N ARG A 345 -0.74 5.57 -1.49
CA ARG A 345 -0.45 4.50 -2.44
C ARG A 345 0.52 3.47 -1.87
N GLY A 346 0.19 2.20 -2.01
CA GLY A 346 1.07 1.08 -1.69
C GLY A 346 1.25 0.09 -2.85
N THR A 347 0.51 0.29 -3.95
CA THR A 347 0.51 -0.61 -5.12
C THR A 347 0.28 0.19 -6.40
N MET A 348 0.45 -0.44 -7.56
CA MET A 348 0.10 0.16 -8.85
C MET A 348 -1.40 0.44 -9.00
N GLN A 349 -2.25 -0.29 -8.27
CA GLN A 349 -3.69 -0.13 -8.33
C GLN A 349 -4.12 1.10 -7.54
N VAL A 350 -4.98 1.91 -8.15
CA VAL A 350 -5.62 3.07 -7.53
C VAL A 350 -7.10 2.73 -7.30
N SER A 351 -7.49 2.67 -6.04
CA SER A 351 -8.86 2.53 -5.58
C SER A 351 -9.30 3.77 -4.82
N GLN A 352 -10.56 3.85 -4.45
CA GLN A 352 -11.11 4.90 -3.60
C GLN A 352 -10.26 5.13 -2.33
N ASP A 353 -9.76 4.06 -1.71
CA ASP A 353 -8.96 4.14 -0.48
C ASP A 353 -7.61 4.82 -0.63
N VAL A 354 -7.07 4.94 -1.84
CA VAL A 354 -5.80 5.65 -2.09
C VAL A 354 -5.94 7.14 -1.77
N PHE A 355 -7.14 7.71 -1.85
CA PHE A 355 -7.43 9.12 -1.57
C PHE A 355 -7.68 9.41 -0.08
N ARG A 356 -7.38 8.48 0.83
CA ARG A 356 -7.68 8.55 2.26
C ARG A 356 -7.00 9.69 3.03
N PHE A 357 -5.92 10.24 2.50
CA PHE A 357 -5.20 11.37 3.12
C PHE A 357 -5.46 12.70 2.42
N VAL A 358 -6.22 12.69 1.35
CA VAL A 358 -6.53 13.89 0.57
C VAL A 358 -7.78 14.54 1.16
N PRO A 359 -7.70 15.76 1.71
CA PRO A 359 -8.88 16.47 2.21
C PRO A 359 -9.79 16.88 1.06
N LEU A 360 -11.09 16.76 1.27
CA LEU A 360 -12.08 17.31 0.34
C LEU A 360 -12.07 18.84 0.46
N GLN A 361 -12.10 19.51 -0.68
CA GLN A 361 -12.20 20.96 -0.76
C GLN A 361 -13.60 21.38 -1.23
N ASP A 362 -13.96 22.63 -0.95
CA ASP A 362 -15.08 23.28 -1.60
C ASP A 362 -14.64 23.75 -3.00
N PHE A 363 -15.33 23.29 -4.03
CA PHE A 363 -15.07 23.65 -5.42
C PHE A 363 -16.03 24.73 -5.96
N THR A 364 -16.95 25.21 -5.12
CA THR A 364 -17.91 26.26 -5.47
C THR A 364 -17.27 27.65 -5.42
N SER A 365 -18.03 28.66 -5.75
CA SER A 365 -17.63 30.08 -5.62
C SER A 365 -17.49 30.56 -4.17
N LEU A 366 -17.92 29.75 -3.19
CA LEU A 366 -17.80 30.05 -1.76
C LEU A 366 -16.53 29.50 -1.13
N SER A 367 -15.68 28.85 -1.94
CA SER A 367 -14.43 28.26 -1.49
C SER A 367 -13.48 29.28 -0.86
N ASP A 368 -12.76 28.85 0.18
CA ASP A 368 -11.65 29.60 0.77
C ASP A 368 -10.37 29.56 -0.08
N ILE A 369 -10.39 28.81 -1.19
CA ILE A 369 -9.33 28.74 -2.21
C ILE A 369 -9.75 29.56 -3.42
N ASP A 370 -8.91 30.49 -3.85
CA ASP A 370 -9.08 31.20 -5.13
C ASP A 370 -8.67 30.30 -6.29
N TRP A 371 -9.65 29.60 -6.86
CA TRP A 371 -9.46 28.71 -7.99
C TRP A 371 -9.13 29.42 -9.32
N ASN A 372 -9.16 30.75 -9.40
CA ASN A 372 -8.77 31.51 -10.60
C ASN A 372 -7.24 31.60 -10.73
N LYS A 373 -6.52 31.31 -9.69
CA LYS A 373 -5.07 31.37 -9.63
C LYS A 373 -4.40 30.24 -10.42
N SER A 374 -3.09 30.38 -10.65
CA SER A 374 -2.24 29.34 -11.22
C SER A 374 -2.11 28.16 -10.25
N ILE A 375 -1.73 26.99 -10.77
CA ILE A 375 -1.55 25.77 -9.92
C ILE A 375 -0.53 26.01 -8.80
N LEU A 376 0.56 26.75 -9.08
CA LEU A 376 1.56 27.09 -8.06
C LEU A 376 1.00 28.00 -6.96
N GLU A 377 0.20 29.01 -7.33
CA GLU A 377 -0.44 29.88 -6.35
C GLU A 377 -1.50 29.13 -5.52
N ILE A 378 -2.21 28.15 -6.13
CA ILE A 378 -3.13 27.27 -5.43
C ILE A 378 -2.36 26.36 -4.45
N ASP A 379 -1.20 25.81 -4.82
CA ASP A 379 -0.32 25.05 -3.92
C ASP A 379 0.13 25.90 -2.71
N ASN A 380 0.46 27.19 -2.93
CA ASN A 380 0.82 28.11 -1.86
C ASN A 380 -0.37 28.39 -0.91
N GLN A 381 -1.59 28.50 -1.44
CA GLN A 381 -2.79 28.63 -0.63
C GLN A 381 -3.01 27.40 0.25
N PHE A 382 -2.80 26.18 -0.26
CA PHE A 382 -2.88 24.96 0.56
C PHE A 382 -1.79 24.90 1.62
N SER A 383 -0.57 25.30 1.31
CA SER A 383 0.53 25.36 2.29
C SER A 383 0.19 26.30 3.44
N ALA A 384 -0.40 27.47 3.15
CA ALA A 384 -0.87 28.42 4.16
C ALA A 384 -2.08 27.88 4.95
N LYS A 385 -3.10 27.34 4.26
CA LYS A 385 -4.33 26.79 4.87
C LYS A 385 -4.04 25.70 5.89
N TYR A 386 -3.09 24.81 5.58
CA TYR A 386 -2.72 23.67 6.42
C TYR A 386 -1.49 23.94 7.30
N HIS A 387 -1.01 25.18 7.37
CA HIS A 387 0.15 25.58 8.20
C HIS A 387 1.36 24.67 8.00
N LEU A 388 1.70 24.35 6.74
CA LEU A 388 2.89 23.56 6.43
C LEU A 388 4.15 24.37 6.74
N SER A 389 5.12 23.72 7.42
CA SER A 389 6.42 24.36 7.68
C SER A 389 7.26 24.42 6.40
N ASN A 390 8.31 25.26 6.41
CA ASN A 390 9.24 25.36 5.28
C ASN A 390 9.91 24.00 4.96
N GLU A 391 10.20 23.19 5.99
CA GLU A 391 10.76 21.83 5.79
C GLU A 391 9.73 20.89 5.13
N GLU A 392 8.44 21.01 5.50
CA GLU A 392 7.37 20.20 4.88
C GLU A 392 7.13 20.63 3.44
N ILE A 393 7.16 21.91 3.14
CA ILE A 393 7.06 22.45 1.78
C ILE A 393 8.24 21.95 0.95
N ALA A 394 9.47 22.09 1.45
CA ALA A 394 10.67 21.60 0.77
C ALA A 394 10.63 20.08 0.56
N PHE A 395 10.07 19.32 1.50
CA PHE A 395 9.88 17.89 1.34
C PHE A 395 8.88 17.57 0.21
N VAL A 396 7.74 18.25 0.15
CA VAL A 396 6.77 18.13 -0.95
C VAL A 396 7.43 18.43 -2.29
N GLU A 397 8.17 19.53 -2.38
CA GLU A 397 8.90 19.92 -3.59
C GLU A 397 9.96 18.89 -4.00
N SER A 398 10.68 18.29 -3.03
CA SER A 398 11.70 17.26 -3.31
C SER A 398 11.15 15.98 -3.91
N MET A 399 9.84 15.72 -3.73
CA MET A 399 9.18 14.56 -4.34
C MET A 399 8.85 14.76 -5.82
N ILE A 400 8.84 16.01 -6.28
CA ILE A 400 8.56 16.36 -7.66
C ILE A 400 9.84 16.10 -8.47
N LYS A 401 9.90 14.98 -9.18
CA LYS A 401 10.96 14.77 -10.16
C LYS A 401 10.69 15.70 -11.35
N PRO A 402 11.66 16.49 -11.79
CA PRO A 402 11.53 17.21 -13.06
C PRO A 402 11.25 16.17 -14.16
N MET A 403 10.29 16.50 -15.03
CA MET A 403 9.99 15.70 -16.22
C MET A 403 11.15 15.75 -17.20
#